data_408cc16340755618e1ece62c2113f44e
#
_entry.id   408cc16340755618e1ece62c2113f44e
#
_cell.length_a   1.000
_cell.length_b   1.000
_cell.length_c   1.000
_cell.angle_alpha   90.00
_cell.angle_beta   90.00
_cell.angle_gamma   90.00
#
_symmetry.space_group_name_H-M   'P 1'
#
loop_
_entity.id
_entity.type
_entity.pdbx_description
1 polymer ?
#
loop_
_entity_poly.entity_id
_entity_poly.type
_entity_poly.pdbx_seq_one_letter_code
_entity_poly.pdbx_strand_id
1 'polypeptide(L)'
;MRQLLLFISFGVFPVVLFALNDRAQAQSPPAEDYGNESKAIERVLHKQQDAWNRHDLEGFMAGYWNSSQLTFFSGAKENNGWQATLDRYIDTYASPGHEMGKLDFTNLRIEVLGQQGAFVRGEWKLTMSGGKTPHGLFTLVFRKFPEGWKIVHDHTSAE
;
A
#
# COMPACT_ATOMS: atom_id res chain seq x y z
N MET A 1 4.94 88.73 36.89
CA MET A 1 5.22 87.76 35.82
C MET A 1 5.66 86.46 36.47
N ARG A 2 4.76 85.46 36.48
CA ARG A 2 4.98 84.14 37.11
C ARG A 2 5.29 83.14 35.98
N GLN A 3 6.49 82.59 35.95
CA GLN A 3 6.84 81.49 35.06
C GLN A 3 6.33 80.18 35.65
N LEU A 4 5.55 79.46 34.82
CA LEU A 4 5.03 78.17 35.13
C LEU A 4 5.99 77.11 34.57
N LEU A 5 6.68 76.41 35.45
CA LEU A 5 7.54 75.26 35.11
C LEU A 5 6.67 74.00 34.97
N LEU A 6 6.60 73.48 33.72
CA LEU A 6 5.98 72.17 33.43
C LEU A 6 7.01 71.05 33.65
N PHE A 7 6.76 70.22 34.65
CA PHE A 7 7.51 68.97 34.82
C PHE A 7 6.89 67.87 33.93
N ILE A 8 7.64 67.45 32.92
CA ILE A 8 7.28 66.28 32.09
C ILE A 8 7.88 65.05 32.79
N SER A 9 7.02 64.23 33.38
CA SER A 9 7.40 62.94 33.96
C SER A 9 7.45 61.88 32.84
N PHE A 10 8.65 61.41 32.53
CA PHE A 10 8.83 60.24 31.65
C PHE A 10 8.54 58.94 32.44
N GLY A 11 7.40 58.38 32.25
CA GLY A 11 7.07 57.05 32.78
C GLY A 11 7.77 55.97 31.95
N VAL A 12 8.74 55.31 32.54
CA VAL A 12 9.36 54.11 31.95
C VAL A 12 8.42 52.96 32.18
N PHE A 13 7.74 52.51 31.13
CA PHE A 13 6.97 51.25 31.16
C PHE A 13 7.94 50.09 30.93
N PRO A 14 7.97 49.07 31.83
CA PRO A 14 8.72 47.86 31.57
C PRO A 14 8.01 47.05 30.48
N VAL A 15 8.67 46.88 29.36
CA VAL A 15 8.22 45.90 28.32
C VAL A 15 8.48 44.50 28.88
N VAL A 16 7.46 43.84 29.33
CA VAL A 16 7.52 42.44 29.68
C VAL A 16 7.46 41.62 28.38
N LEU A 17 8.62 41.17 27.93
CA LEU A 17 8.73 40.22 26.85
C LEU A 17 8.21 38.85 27.35
N PHE A 18 6.95 38.52 27.06
CA PHE A 18 6.50 37.13 27.15
C PHE A 18 7.14 36.34 25.99
N ALA A 19 8.19 35.61 26.28
CA ALA A 19 8.70 34.58 25.40
C ALA A 19 7.69 33.43 25.37
N LEU A 20 6.78 33.46 24.39
CA LEU A 20 5.94 32.31 24.07
C LEU A 20 6.82 31.23 23.43
N ASN A 21 7.42 30.40 24.29
CA ASN A 21 8.19 29.23 23.87
C ASN A 21 7.24 28.03 23.77
N ASP A 22 6.12 28.20 23.05
CA ASP A 22 5.23 27.09 22.68
C ASP A 22 5.82 26.36 21.47
N ARG A 23 6.92 25.63 21.69
CA ARG A 23 7.22 24.48 20.85
C ARG A 23 6.20 23.41 21.20
N ALA A 24 5.06 23.44 20.52
CA ALA A 24 4.21 22.26 20.41
C ALA A 24 5.11 21.16 19.82
N GLN A 25 5.66 20.32 20.70
CA GLN A 25 6.24 19.05 20.29
C GLN A 25 5.07 18.28 19.67
N ALA A 26 5.05 18.22 18.35
CA ALA A 26 4.19 17.28 17.65
C ALA A 26 4.60 15.89 18.16
N GLN A 27 3.91 15.42 19.18
CA GLN A 27 4.00 14.03 19.62
C GLN A 27 3.58 13.20 18.41
N SER A 28 4.53 12.44 17.85
CA SER A 28 4.19 11.39 16.89
C SER A 28 3.09 10.55 17.53
N PRO A 29 1.98 10.29 16.83
CA PRO A 29 0.95 9.41 17.37
C PRO A 29 1.61 8.11 17.81
N PRO A 30 1.16 7.47 18.89
CA PRO A 30 1.68 6.20 19.33
C PRO A 30 1.69 5.25 18.13
N ALA A 31 2.78 4.52 17.96
CA ALA A 31 2.87 3.53 16.89
C ALA A 31 1.72 2.55 17.07
N GLU A 32 0.69 2.63 16.21
CA GLU A 32 -0.41 1.69 16.23
C GLU A 32 0.16 0.31 15.89
N ASP A 33 -0.17 -0.69 16.71
CA ASP A 33 0.24 -2.07 16.45
C ASP A 33 -0.57 -2.65 15.29
N TYR A 34 -0.05 -2.51 14.09
CA TYR A 34 -0.64 -3.07 12.87
C TYR A 34 -0.28 -4.55 12.64
N GLY A 35 0.27 -5.24 13.62
CA GLY A 35 0.68 -6.64 13.46
C GLY A 35 -0.43 -7.58 13.01
N ASN A 36 -1.66 -7.36 13.50
CA ASN A 36 -2.83 -8.13 13.08
C ASN A 36 -3.25 -7.83 11.64
N GLU A 37 -3.14 -6.58 11.22
CA GLU A 37 -3.47 -6.15 9.86
C GLU A 37 -2.45 -6.70 8.85
N SER A 38 -1.16 -6.64 9.16
CA SER A 38 -0.11 -7.23 8.34
C SER A 38 -0.32 -8.74 8.15
N LYS A 39 -0.64 -9.47 9.22
CA LYS A 39 -0.99 -10.90 9.12
C LYS A 39 -2.26 -11.16 8.29
N ALA A 40 -3.24 -10.24 8.33
CA ALA A 40 -4.44 -10.37 7.52
C ALA A 40 -4.13 -10.21 6.03
N ILE A 41 -3.27 -9.26 5.67
CA ILE A 41 -2.81 -9.04 4.30
C ILE A 41 -1.97 -10.23 3.81
N GLU A 42 -1.05 -10.72 4.64
CA GLU A 42 -0.23 -11.90 4.34
C GLU A 42 -1.11 -13.13 4.04
N ARG A 43 -2.19 -13.33 4.81
CA ARG A 43 -3.17 -14.40 4.52
C ARG A 43 -3.87 -14.24 3.17
N VAL A 44 -4.10 -13.01 2.69
CA VAL A 44 -4.66 -12.80 1.33
C VAL A 44 -3.68 -13.32 0.29
N LEU A 45 -2.40 -12.98 0.40
CA LEU A 45 -1.36 -13.41 -0.53
C LEU A 45 -1.16 -14.93 -0.50
N HIS A 46 -1.15 -15.55 0.67
CA HIS A 46 -1.08 -17.01 0.78
C HIS A 46 -2.29 -17.70 0.12
N LYS A 47 -3.50 -17.18 0.32
CA LYS A 47 -4.70 -17.72 -0.35
C LYS A 47 -4.62 -17.60 -1.87
N GLN A 48 -4.07 -16.49 -2.37
CA GLN A 48 -3.83 -16.31 -3.81
C GLN A 48 -2.81 -17.34 -4.33
N GLN A 49 -1.68 -17.51 -3.66
CA GLN A 49 -0.67 -18.51 -4.00
C GLN A 49 -1.27 -19.93 -4.02
N ASP A 50 -2.04 -20.27 -2.99
CA ASP A 50 -2.71 -21.58 -2.90
C ASP A 50 -3.75 -21.78 -4.02
N ALA A 51 -4.54 -20.76 -4.35
CA ALA A 51 -5.51 -20.82 -5.44
C ALA A 51 -4.81 -21.00 -6.79
N TRP A 52 -3.76 -20.20 -7.07
CA TRP A 52 -2.93 -20.37 -8.26
C TRP A 52 -2.39 -21.78 -8.40
N ASN A 53 -1.81 -22.33 -7.33
CA ASN A 53 -1.20 -23.65 -7.31
C ASN A 53 -2.23 -24.81 -7.43
N ARG A 54 -3.53 -24.49 -7.31
CA ARG A 54 -4.64 -25.40 -7.65
C ARG A 54 -5.26 -25.10 -9.02
N HIS A 55 -4.68 -24.18 -9.80
CA HIS A 55 -5.18 -23.70 -11.09
C HIS A 55 -6.56 -23.02 -10.99
N ASP A 56 -6.85 -22.40 -9.84
CA ASP A 56 -8.08 -21.68 -9.54
C ASP A 56 -7.83 -20.16 -9.72
N LEU A 57 -7.96 -19.67 -10.96
CA LEU A 57 -7.76 -18.26 -11.27
C LEU A 57 -8.82 -17.35 -10.65
N GLU A 58 -10.05 -17.79 -10.49
CA GLU A 58 -11.08 -17.01 -9.80
C GLU A 58 -10.76 -16.87 -8.32
N GLY A 59 -10.31 -17.96 -7.67
CA GLY A 59 -9.82 -17.94 -6.31
C GLY A 59 -8.58 -17.04 -6.13
N PHE A 60 -7.67 -17.02 -7.10
CA PHE A 60 -6.55 -16.08 -7.13
C PHE A 60 -7.05 -14.64 -7.22
N MET A 61 -7.99 -14.36 -8.11
CA MET A 61 -8.59 -13.04 -8.31
C MET A 61 -9.48 -12.59 -7.14
N ALA A 62 -9.88 -13.49 -6.25
CA ALA A 62 -10.61 -13.15 -5.02
C ALA A 62 -9.79 -12.27 -4.05
N GLY A 63 -8.46 -12.25 -4.18
CA GLY A 63 -7.58 -11.31 -3.46
C GLY A 63 -7.68 -9.88 -3.95
N TYR A 64 -8.13 -9.66 -5.17
CA TYR A 64 -8.31 -8.34 -5.78
C TYR A 64 -9.70 -7.77 -5.52
N TRP A 65 -9.78 -6.46 -5.52
CA TRP A 65 -11.05 -5.74 -5.46
C TRP A 65 -11.86 -5.95 -6.73
N ASN A 66 -13.04 -6.53 -6.61
CA ASN A 66 -13.94 -6.75 -7.74
C ASN A 66 -14.61 -5.43 -8.16
N SER A 67 -13.90 -4.66 -8.98
CA SER A 67 -14.32 -3.33 -9.43
C SER A 67 -13.73 -3.01 -10.81
N SER A 68 -14.43 -2.18 -11.58
CA SER A 68 -13.88 -1.57 -12.79
C SER A 68 -12.74 -0.58 -12.50
N GLN A 69 -12.55 -0.18 -11.26
CA GLN A 69 -11.47 0.73 -10.83
C GLN A 69 -10.18 0.01 -10.37
N LEU A 70 -10.18 -1.32 -10.35
CA LEU A 70 -8.94 -2.07 -10.16
C LEU A 70 -7.95 -1.72 -11.27
N THR A 71 -6.69 -1.50 -10.93
CA THR A 71 -5.61 -1.29 -11.90
C THR A 71 -4.56 -2.37 -11.76
N PHE A 72 -4.13 -2.92 -12.90
CA PHE A 72 -3.06 -3.92 -12.98
C PHE A 72 -2.05 -3.51 -14.06
N PHE A 73 -0.81 -3.24 -13.66
CA PHE A 73 0.30 -2.90 -14.54
C PHE A 73 1.27 -4.08 -14.65
N SER A 74 1.59 -4.46 -15.87
CA SER A 74 2.57 -5.50 -16.16
C SER A 74 3.57 -4.99 -17.20
N GLY A 75 4.77 -4.67 -16.76
CA GLY A 75 5.71 -3.90 -17.55
C GLY A 75 5.10 -2.56 -17.97
N ALA A 76 5.05 -2.28 -19.25
CA ALA A 76 4.44 -1.05 -19.80
C ALA A 76 2.95 -1.20 -20.20
N LYS A 77 2.31 -2.31 -19.84
CA LYS A 77 0.89 -2.56 -20.14
C LYS A 77 0.03 -2.30 -18.92
N GLU A 78 -1.06 -1.56 -19.11
CA GLU A 78 -2.09 -1.29 -18.13
C GLU A 78 -3.35 -2.07 -18.45
N ASN A 79 -3.95 -2.71 -17.44
CA ASN A 79 -5.25 -3.34 -17.51
C ASN A 79 -6.12 -2.70 -16.41
N ASN A 80 -7.32 -2.27 -16.79
CA ASN A 80 -8.27 -1.62 -15.90
C ASN A 80 -9.49 -2.52 -15.69
N GLY A 81 -9.79 -2.79 -14.43
CA GLY A 81 -10.94 -3.58 -14.00
C GLY A 81 -10.61 -5.03 -13.69
N TRP A 82 -11.40 -5.59 -12.77
CA TRP A 82 -11.24 -6.96 -12.28
C TRP A 82 -11.41 -8.00 -13.40
N GLN A 83 -12.46 -7.84 -14.23
CA GLN A 83 -12.73 -8.79 -15.30
C GLN A 83 -11.61 -8.79 -16.35
N ALA A 84 -11.17 -7.60 -16.80
CA ALA A 84 -10.07 -7.50 -17.77
C ALA A 84 -8.76 -8.09 -17.22
N THR A 85 -8.54 -7.99 -15.92
CA THR A 85 -7.37 -8.61 -15.27
C THR A 85 -7.51 -10.14 -15.24
N LEU A 86 -8.69 -10.68 -14.92
CA LEU A 86 -8.94 -12.12 -14.98
C LEU A 86 -8.77 -12.66 -16.40
N ASP A 87 -9.36 -12.00 -17.40
CA ASP A 87 -9.28 -12.40 -18.81
C ASP A 87 -7.81 -12.47 -19.26
N ARG A 88 -7.01 -11.48 -18.88
CA ARG A 88 -5.57 -11.47 -19.13
C ARG A 88 -4.85 -12.66 -18.48
N TYR A 89 -5.18 -13.04 -17.26
CA TYR A 89 -4.58 -14.22 -16.59
C TYR A 89 -4.98 -15.51 -17.32
N ILE A 90 -6.24 -15.64 -17.73
CA ILE A 90 -6.73 -16.78 -18.52
C ILE A 90 -5.95 -16.87 -19.83
N ASP A 91 -5.86 -15.79 -20.59
CA ASP A 91 -5.16 -15.73 -21.89
C ASP A 91 -3.67 -16.06 -21.74
N THR A 92 -3.04 -15.58 -20.67
CA THR A 92 -1.58 -15.74 -20.50
C THR A 92 -1.19 -17.11 -19.96
N TYR A 93 -2.01 -17.73 -19.11
CA TYR A 93 -1.59 -18.88 -18.32
C TYR A 93 -2.50 -20.11 -18.43
N ALA A 94 -3.79 -19.94 -18.77
CA ALA A 94 -4.75 -21.04 -18.81
C ALA A 94 -5.22 -21.39 -20.23
N SER A 95 -4.83 -20.64 -21.25
CA SER A 95 -5.18 -20.94 -22.65
C SER A 95 -4.45 -22.18 -23.16
N PRO A 96 -4.99 -22.88 -24.17
CA PRO A 96 -4.36 -24.07 -24.74
C PRO A 96 -2.90 -23.84 -25.15
N GLY A 97 -2.00 -24.68 -24.67
CA GLY A 97 -0.56 -24.59 -24.93
C GLY A 97 0.20 -23.68 -23.93
N HIS A 98 -0.50 -23.08 -22.99
CA HIS A 98 0.10 -22.32 -21.88
C HIS A 98 0.17 -23.16 -20.60
N GLU A 99 1.02 -22.74 -19.68
CA GLU A 99 1.23 -23.39 -18.37
C GLU A 99 1.24 -22.35 -17.27
N MET A 100 0.49 -22.60 -16.19
CA MET A 100 0.50 -21.71 -15.03
C MET A 100 1.80 -21.79 -14.22
N GLY A 101 2.41 -22.96 -14.14
CA GLY A 101 3.53 -23.22 -13.26
C GLY A 101 3.14 -23.16 -11.78
N LYS A 102 4.08 -23.46 -10.91
CA LYS A 102 3.92 -23.33 -9.45
C LYS A 102 4.35 -21.93 -9.00
N LEU A 103 3.45 -21.20 -8.38
CA LEU A 103 3.70 -19.85 -7.85
C LEU A 103 4.26 -19.91 -6.43
N ASP A 104 5.31 -19.13 -6.21
CA ASP A 104 5.85 -18.81 -4.90
C ASP A 104 5.96 -17.28 -4.75
N PHE A 105 5.43 -16.73 -3.67
CA PHE A 105 5.68 -15.35 -3.22
C PHE A 105 6.76 -15.36 -2.15
N THR A 106 7.78 -14.50 -2.30
CA THR A 106 8.89 -14.40 -1.36
C THR A 106 9.23 -12.95 -1.03
N ASN A 107 10.05 -12.74 -0.01
CA ASN A 107 10.56 -11.43 0.41
C ASN A 107 9.44 -10.39 0.63
N LEU A 108 8.31 -10.83 1.20
CA LEU A 108 7.17 -9.96 1.47
C LEU A 108 7.53 -8.88 2.49
N ARG A 109 7.28 -7.63 2.12
CA ARG A 109 7.42 -6.44 2.96
C ARG A 109 6.10 -5.72 2.99
N ILE A 110 5.37 -5.85 4.10
CA ILE A 110 4.04 -5.31 4.31
C ILE A 110 4.14 -4.08 5.19
N GLU A 111 3.65 -2.95 4.70
CA GLU A 111 3.62 -1.67 5.40
C GLU A 111 2.16 -1.19 5.46
N VAL A 112 1.60 -1.17 6.67
CA VAL A 112 0.23 -0.69 6.88
C VAL A 112 0.25 0.82 7.03
N LEU A 113 -0.55 1.50 6.21
CA LEU A 113 -0.65 2.95 6.10
C LEU A 113 -1.96 3.45 6.72
N GLY A 114 -2.06 3.33 8.04
CA GLY A 114 -3.28 3.67 8.77
C GLY A 114 -4.34 2.57 8.69
N GLN A 115 -5.57 2.90 9.05
CA GLN A 115 -6.64 1.92 9.26
C GLN A 115 -7.19 1.28 7.96
N GLN A 116 -7.00 1.91 6.80
CA GLN A 116 -7.68 1.51 5.56
C GLN A 116 -6.75 1.25 4.37
N GLY A 117 -5.45 1.50 4.50
CA GLY A 117 -4.49 1.36 3.42
C GLY A 117 -3.29 0.53 3.81
N ALA A 118 -2.72 -0.17 2.86
CA ALA A 118 -1.43 -0.83 3.03
C ALA A 118 -0.69 -0.93 1.69
N PHE A 119 0.61 -1.07 1.79
CA PHE A 119 1.54 -1.17 0.70
C PHE A 119 2.37 -2.45 0.88
N VAL A 120 2.43 -3.27 -0.16
CA VAL A 120 3.19 -4.52 -0.13
C VAL A 120 4.17 -4.55 -1.28
N ARG A 121 5.40 -4.91 -0.99
CA ARG A 121 6.46 -5.22 -1.95
C ARG A 121 6.86 -6.66 -1.77
N GLY A 122 7.17 -7.33 -2.86
CA GLY A 122 7.59 -8.73 -2.81
C GLY A 122 8.14 -9.20 -4.14
N GLU A 123 8.46 -10.46 -4.16
CA GLU A 123 8.94 -11.18 -5.33
C GLU A 123 7.97 -12.31 -5.66
N TRP A 124 7.77 -12.54 -6.94
CA TRP A 124 7.04 -13.70 -7.46
C TRP A 124 7.97 -14.57 -8.30
N LYS A 125 7.74 -15.85 -8.23
CA LYS A 125 8.44 -16.85 -9.06
C LYS A 125 7.46 -17.93 -9.48
N LEU A 126 7.50 -18.29 -10.77
CA LEU A 126 6.82 -19.47 -11.29
C LEU A 126 7.85 -20.55 -11.57
N THR A 127 7.59 -21.77 -11.11
CA THR A 127 8.38 -22.95 -11.48
C THR A 127 7.59 -23.73 -12.52
N MET A 128 8.11 -23.77 -13.75
CA MET A 128 7.48 -24.45 -14.90
C MET A 128 7.91 -25.89 -15.00
N SER A 129 7.09 -26.77 -15.61
CA SER A 129 7.39 -28.20 -15.79
C SER A 129 8.70 -28.43 -16.57
N GLY A 130 9.04 -27.53 -17.52
CA GLY A 130 10.28 -27.56 -18.27
C GLY A 130 11.52 -26.99 -17.56
N GLY A 131 11.42 -26.70 -16.25
CA GLY A 131 12.53 -26.18 -15.43
C GLY A 131 12.79 -24.68 -15.59
N LYS A 132 12.04 -23.96 -16.44
CA LYS A 132 12.09 -22.49 -16.50
C LYS A 132 11.51 -21.89 -15.22
N THR A 133 12.08 -20.79 -14.77
CA THR A 133 11.67 -20.10 -13.54
C THR A 133 11.49 -18.59 -13.77
N PRO A 134 10.48 -18.17 -14.59
CA PRO A 134 10.17 -16.76 -14.71
C PRO A 134 9.86 -16.17 -13.34
N HIS A 135 10.36 -14.96 -13.09
CA HIS A 135 10.26 -14.29 -11.82
C HIS A 135 10.25 -12.77 -11.97
N GLY A 136 10.00 -12.07 -10.90
CA GLY A 136 10.03 -10.61 -10.93
C GLY A 136 9.61 -10.01 -9.59
N LEU A 137 9.47 -8.69 -9.60
CA LEU A 137 9.07 -7.90 -8.46
C LEU A 137 7.61 -7.47 -8.59
N PHE A 138 6.97 -7.27 -7.47
CA PHE A 138 5.65 -6.63 -7.45
C PHE A 138 5.54 -5.57 -6.36
N THR A 139 4.65 -4.65 -6.62
CA THR A 139 4.17 -3.63 -5.69
C THR A 139 2.65 -3.65 -5.69
N LEU A 140 2.06 -3.87 -4.51
CA LEU A 140 0.61 -3.93 -4.35
C LEU A 140 0.15 -2.82 -3.40
N VAL A 141 -0.94 -2.16 -3.77
CA VAL A 141 -1.69 -1.30 -2.86
C VAL A 141 -2.93 -2.05 -2.40
N PHE A 142 -3.08 -2.19 -1.09
CA PHE A 142 -4.24 -2.78 -0.45
C PHE A 142 -5.15 -1.72 0.13
N ARG A 143 -6.45 -1.99 0.08
CA ARG A 143 -7.48 -1.24 0.79
C ARG A 143 -8.31 -2.19 1.65
N LYS A 144 -8.68 -1.72 2.84
CA LYS A 144 -9.57 -2.46 3.76
C LYS A 144 -11.02 -2.15 3.42
N PHE A 145 -11.79 -3.20 3.20
CA PHE A 145 -13.22 -3.17 2.97
C PHE A 145 -13.94 -3.92 4.11
N PRO A 146 -15.28 -3.87 4.21
CA PRO A 146 -16.03 -4.64 5.20
C PRO A 146 -15.75 -6.15 5.15
N GLU A 147 -15.50 -6.69 3.95
CA GLU A 147 -15.16 -8.10 3.69
C GLU A 147 -13.67 -8.42 3.89
N GLY A 148 -12.84 -7.43 4.22
CA GLY A 148 -11.42 -7.58 4.48
C GLY A 148 -10.51 -6.81 3.51
N TRP A 149 -9.23 -7.13 3.54
CA TRP A 149 -8.22 -6.50 2.70
C TRP A 149 -8.29 -7.00 1.26
N LYS A 150 -8.26 -6.06 0.29
CA LYS A 150 -8.24 -6.35 -1.15
C LYS A 150 -7.16 -5.53 -1.84
N ILE A 151 -6.53 -6.11 -2.86
CA ILE A 151 -5.62 -5.42 -3.77
C ILE A 151 -6.44 -4.50 -4.67
N VAL A 152 -6.13 -3.20 -4.66
CA VAL A 152 -6.76 -2.18 -5.52
C VAL A 152 -5.85 -1.72 -6.65
N HIS A 153 -4.54 -1.95 -6.50
CA HIS A 153 -3.55 -1.71 -7.53
C HIS A 153 -2.43 -2.75 -7.44
N ASP A 154 -1.99 -3.23 -8.59
CA ASP A 154 -0.86 -4.14 -8.75
C ASP A 154 0.07 -3.60 -9.84
N HIS A 155 1.35 -3.52 -9.55
CA HIS A 155 2.39 -3.28 -10.54
C HIS A 155 3.44 -4.40 -10.45
N THR A 156 3.53 -5.16 -11.51
CA THR A 156 4.39 -6.34 -11.63
C THR A 156 5.40 -6.16 -12.77
N SER A 157 6.67 -6.43 -12.49
CA SER A 157 7.72 -6.62 -13.49
C SER A 157 8.02 -8.11 -13.70
N ALA A 158 8.66 -8.45 -14.80
CA ALA A 158 9.15 -9.79 -15.12
C ALA A 158 10.53 -9.71 -15.75
N GLU A 159 11.37 -10.67 -15.42
CA GLU A 159 12.65 -10.97 -16.05
C GLU A 159 12.62 -12.32 -16.77
#